data_966cfff0ea74c04c3edc8da6d63436fa
#
_entry.id   966cfff0ea74c04c3edc8da6d63436fa
#
_cell.length_a   1.000
_cell.length_b   1.000
_cell.length_c   1.000
_cell.angle_alpha   90.00
_cell.angle_beta   90.00
_cell.angle_gamma   90.00
#
_symmetry.space_group_name_H-M   'P 1'
#
loop_
_entity.id
_entity.type
_entity.pdbx_description
1 polymer ?
#
loop_
_entity_poly.entity_id
_entity_poly.type
_entity_poly.pdbx_seq_one_letter_code
_entity_poly.pdbx_strand_id
1 'polypeptide(L)'
;PRIQTSEVGSIFSWGAMLEQNSVASSYIPTNGSTVQRSAETCNESGNSEVFNDSQGVLFADTSSFVIDGSYRQISISNGSVSNYILIGLRNDTGNIYFDGSSCDTVITNTKNVNSFAKCAFKYELNNFSFWLNGFKVGVDTSASVPIGLNKLDFGIVGVNNFYGNTKEIGYYDEILTDAELEKLTSYRSLNEMVTELNLNAL
;
A
#
# COMPACT_ATOMS: atom_id res chain seq x y z
N PRO A 1 15.33 -2.09 -30.17
CA PRO A 1 16.67 -2.56 -30.49
C PRO A 1 16.61 -3.34 -31.81
N ARG A 2 17.51 -2.96 -32.75
CA ARG A 2 17.64 -3.63 -34.02
C ARG A 2 18.67 -4.74 -33.82
N ILE A 3 18.25 -5.99 -33.91
CA ILE A 3 19.18 -7.12 -33.94
C ILE A 3 19.88 -7.08 -35.29
N GLN A 4 21.19 -6.85 -35.31
CA GLN A 4 21.98 -7.01 -36.52
C GLN A 4 22.21 -8.52 -36.78
N THR A 5 21.84 -8.98 -37.95
CA THR A 5 21.79 -10.39 -38.31
C THR A 5 23.14 -10.99 -38.75
N SER A 6 24.27 -10.36 -38.42
CA SER A 6 25.59 -10.81 -38.87
C SER A 6 26.45 -11.47 -37.79
N GLU A 7 25.98 -11.54 -36.53
CA GLU A 7 26.72 -12.25 -35.48
C GLU A 7 25.92 -13.45 -34.99
N VAL A 8 26.55 -14.63 -35.04
CA VAL A 8 25.99 -15.85 -34.42
C VAL A 8 26.25 -15.76 -32.94
N GLY A 9 25.25 -15.23 -32.21
CA GLY A 9 25.26 -15.20 -30.74
C GLY A 9 24.38 -16.31 -30.20
N SER A 10 24.78 -16.91 -29.10
CA SER A 10 23.91 -17.75 -28.28
C SER A 10 23.33 -16.94 -27.11
N ILE A 11 22.03 -17.06 -26.88
CA ILE A 11 21.35 -16.51 -25.71
C ILE A 11 20.88 -17.67 -24.85
N PHE A 12 21.07 -17.53 -23.54
CA PHE A 12 20.44 -18.45 -22.57
C PHE A 12 19.10 -17.85 -22.15
N SER A 13 18.02 -18.59 -22.32
CA SER A 13 16.69 -18.20 -21.87
C SER A 13 16.20 -19.23 -20.86
N TRP A 14 15.70 -18.77 -19.72
CA TRP A 14 15.12 -19.62 -18.70
C TRP A 14 13.91 -18.91 -18.06
N GLY A 15 13.06 -19.67 -17.38
CA GLY A 15 11.97 -19.09 -16.61
C GLY A 15 10.86 -18.46 -17.47
N ALA A 16 10.67 -18.95 -18.70
CA ALA A 16 9.52 -18.53 -19.50
C ALA A 16 8.23 -18.91 -18.76
N MET A 17 7.30 -17.96 -18.63
CA MET A 17 6.02 -18.14 -17.96
C MET A 17 4.91 -17.58 -18.86
N LEU A 18 3.83 -18.35 -19.00
CA LEU A 18 2.59 -17.92 -19.63
C LEU A 18 1.48 -17.95 -18.60
N GLU A 19 0.85 -16.81 -18.37
CA GLU A 19 -0.23 -16.68 -17.41
C GLU A 19 -1.41 -15.91 -18.00
N GLN A 20 -2.62 -16.25 -17.55
CA GLN A 20 -3.84 -15.54 -17.93
C GLN A 20 -4.06 -14.39 -16.94
N ASN A 21 -3.30 -13.31 -17.12
CA ASN A 21 -3.38 -12.13 -16.28
C ASN A 21 -3.12 -10.87 -17.12
N SER A 22 -3.58 -9.71 -16.66
CA SER A 22 -3.34 -8.42 -17.30
C SER A 22 -1.91 -7.87 -17.07
N VAL A 23 -1.20 -8.41 -16.06
CA VAL A 23 0.17 -8.04 -15.68
C VAL A 23 0.94 -9.30 -15.33
N ALA A 24 2.26 -9.27 -15.54
CA ALA A 24 3.12 -10.38 -15.17
C ALA A 24 3.21 -10.49 -13.64
N SER A 25 3.02 -11.71 -13.12
CA SER A 25 3.26 -12.02 -11.72
C SER A 25 4.70 -12.54 -11.50
N SER A 26 5.07 -12.87 -10.27
CA SER A 26 6.38 -13.45 -9.99
C SER A 26 6.48 -14.86 -10.55
N TYR A 27 7.68 -15.21 -11.03
CA TYR A 27 7.95 -16.51 -11.63
C TYR A 27 7.58 -17.69 -10.73
N ILE A 28 6.87 -18.67 -11.30
CA ILE A 28 6.57 -19.97 -10.68
C ILE A 28 7.18 -21.08 -11.50
N PRO A 29 8.09 -21.90 -10.95
CA PRO A 29 8.60 -23.06 -11.66
C PRO A 29 7.49 -24.08 -11.90
N THR A 30 7.35 -24.52 -13.17
CA THR A 30 6.41 -25.57 -13.55
C THR A 30 7.19 -26.81 -14.00
N ASN A 31 6.84 -27.98 -13.45
CA ASN A 31 7.47 -29.26 -13.78
C ASN A 31 6.55 -30.10 -14.67
N GLY A 32 6.30 -29.61 -15.89
CA GLY A 32 5.51 -30.34 -16.90
C GLY A 32 4.00 -30.28 -16.75
N SER A 33 3.48 -29.50 -15.79
CA SER A 33 2.04 -29.25 -15.64
C SER A 33 1.79 -27.79 -15.24
N THR A 34 0.56 -27.32 -15.47
CA THR A 34 0.13 -26.01 -14.99
C THR A 34 0.14 -25.98 -13.45
N VAL A 35 0.62 -24.87 -12.90
CA VAL A 35 0.60 -24.59 -11.46
C VAL A 35 -0.27 -23.37 -11.22
N GLN A 36 -1.16 -23.46 -10.27
CA GLN A 36 -1.97 -22.33 -9.82
C GLN A 36 -1.34 -21.72 -8.58
N ARG A 37 -1.10 -20.41 -8.60
CA ARG A 37 -0.75 -19.65 -7.41
C ARG A 37 -2.02 -19.33 -6.64
N SER A 38 -2.08 -19.71 -5.39
CA SER A 38 -3.08 -19.19 -4.47
C SER A 38 -2.82 -17.70 -4.20
N ALA A 39 -3.87 -16.91 -4.05
CA ALA A 39 -3.73 -15.54 -3.60
C ALA A 39 -3.06 -15.52 -2.22
N GLU A 40 -2.09 -14.63 -2.04
CA GLU A 40 -1.55 -14.36 -0.72
C GLU A 40 -2.61 -13.59 0.07
N THR A 41 -2.87 -14.02 1.29
CA THR A 41 -3.81 -13.37 2.19
C THR A 41 -3.10 -13.03 3.48
N CYS A 42 -3.25 -11.79 3.93
CA CYS A 42 -2.92 -11.39 5.28
C CYS A 42 -4.21 -10.89 5.91
N ASN A 43 -4.87 -11.76 6.64
CA ASN A 43 -6.11 -11.45 7.33
C ASN A 43 -5.92 -11.70 8.82
N GLU A 44 -6.55 -10.86 9.64
CA GLU A 44 -6.58 -11.01 11.09
C GLU A 44 -5.19 -11.04 11.75
N SER A 45 -4.21 -10.33 11.17
CA SER A 45 -2.87 -10.24 11.74
C SER A 45 -2.86 -9.28 12.93
N GLY A 46 -2.14 -9.65 13.99
CA GLY A 46 -2.08 -8.90 15.25
C GLY A 46 -3.23 -9.25 16.19
N ASN A 47 -3.34 -8.49 17.26
CA ASN A 47 -4.39 -8.62 18.28
C ASN A 47 -4.52 -7.32 19.09
N SER A 48 -5.40 -7.29 20.08
CA SER A 48 -5.62 -6.12 20.94
C SER A 48 -4.45 -5.74 21.85
N GLU A 49 -3.40 -6.58 21.95
CA GLU A 49 -2.18 -6.24 22.68
C GLU A 49 -1.19 -5.46 21.81
N VAL A 50 -1.33 -5.58 20.47
CA VAL A 50 -0.49 -4.89 19.48
C VAL A 50 -1.08 -3.53 19.13
N PHE A 51 -2.40 -3.46 18.92
CA PHE A 51 -3.06 -2.25 18.44
C PHE A 51 -3.61 -1.41 19.60
N ASN A 52 -3.24 -0.15 19.63
CA ASN A 52 -3.65 0.80 20.65
C ASN A 52 -4.91 1.56 20.18
N ASP A 53 -5.99 1.48 20.95
CA ASP A 53 -7.26 2.17 20.64
C ASP A 53 -7.18 3.69 20.81
N SER A 54 -6.20 4.19 21.58
CA SER A 54 -6.13 5.62 21.92
C SER A 54 -5.30 6.43 20.93
N GLN A 55 -4.30 5.80 20.32
CA GLN A 55 -3.35 6.47 19.44
C GLN A 55 -2.52 5.46 18.65
N GLY A 56 -1.92 5.91 17.56
CA GLY A 56 -0.97 5.10 16.80
C GLY A 56 -0.71 5.64 15.41
N VAL A 57 0.14 4.92 14.69
CA VAL A 57 0.45 5.21 13.28
C VAL A 57 0.43 3.92 12.48
N LEU A 58 -0.41 3.86 11.44
CA LEU A 58 -0.32 2.86 10.39
C LEU A 58 0.54 3.41 9.25
N PHE A 59 1.59 2.69 8.89
CA PHE A 59 2.48 3.00 7.77
C PHE A 59 2.38 1.91 6.71
N ALA A 60 2.42 2.32 5.44
CA ALA A 60 2.50 1.40 4.30
C ALA A 60 3.34 2.01 3.15
N ASP A 61 4.27 1.23 2.62
CA ASP A 61 4.96 1.51 1.35
C ASP A 61 4.41 0.54 0.29
N THR A 62 3.52 1.02 -0.57
CA THR A 62 2.64 0.17 -1.38
C THR A 62 2.32 0.78 -2.74
N SER A 63 1.96 -0.09 -3.70
CA SER A 63 1.48 0.29 -5.03
C SER A 63 0.39 -0.67 -5.51
N SER A 64 -0.48 -0.21 -6.42
CA SER A 64 -1.42 -1.08 -7.12
C SER A 64 -0.83 -1.62 -8.41
N PHE A 65 -1.29 -2.78 -8.87
CA PHE A 65 -0.90 -3.31 -10.18
C PHE A 65 -1.60 -2.61 -11.35
N VAL A 66 -2.87 -2.28 -11.18
CA VAL A 66 -3.72 -1.75 -12.26
C VAL A 66 -4.71 -0.72 -11.74
N ILE A 67 -5.15 0.16 -12.62
CA ILE A 67 -6.29 1.05 -12.41
C ILE A 67 -7.49 0.40 -13.10
N ASP A 68 -8.35 -0.27 -12.32
CA ASP A 68 -9.48 -1.07 -12.81
C ASP A 68 -10.83 -0.69 -12.19
N GLY A 69 -10.87 0.41 -11.47
CA GLY A 69 -12.06 0.89 -10.78
C GLY A 69 -12.30 0.25 -9.40
N SER A 70 -11.46 -0.68 -8.98
CA SER A 70 -11.60 -1.34 -7.67
C SER A 70 -10.86 -0.59 -6.57
N TYR A 71 -11.41 -0.61 -5.37
CA TYR A 71 -10.70 -0.14 -4.17
C TYR A 71 -9.73 -1.21 -3.69
N ARG A 72 -8.56 -0.77 -3.23
CA ARG A 72 -7.51 -1.61 -2.63
C ARG A 72 -7.17 -1.04 -1.27
N GLN A 73 -7.31 -1.81 -0.21
CA GLN A 73 -7.23 -1.30 1.15
C GLN A 73 -6.27 -2.10 2.01
N ILE A 74 -5.62 -1.42 2.93
CA ILE A 74 -4.90 -1.98 4.06
C ILE A 74 -5.50 -1.32 5.29
N SER A 75 -6.03 -2.10 6.22
CA SER A 75 -6.74 -1.57 7.36
C SER A 75 -6.32 -2.21 8.68
N ILE A 76 -6.51 -1.47 9.77
CA ILE A 76 -6.58 -2.00 11.13
C ILE A 76 -8.00 -1.78 11.62
N SER A 77 -8.64 -2.82 12.15
CA SER A 77 -10.05 -2.77 12.57
C SER A 77 -10.33 -3.67 13.77
N ASN A 78 -11.55 -3.57 14.29
CA ASN A 78 -12.10 -4.53 15.25
C ASN A 78 -12.90 -5.66 14.59
N GLY A 79 -12.75 -5.84 13.27
CA GLY A 79 -13.54 -6.80 12.48
C GLY A 79 -14.88 -6.25 12.02
N SER A 80 -15.12 -4.94 12.16
CA SER A 80 -16.31 -4.27 11.64
C SER A 80 -15.94 -3.00 10.86
N VAL A 81 -16.84 -2.55 10.01
CA VAL A 81 -16.74 -1.27 9.30
C VAL A 81 -17.13 -0.05 10.16
N SER A 82 -17.27 -0.23 11.46
CA SER A 82 -17.60 0.85 12.39
C SER A 82 -16.42 1.31 13.25
N ASN A 83 -15.35 0.52 13.31
CA ASN A 83 -14.13 0.86 14.05
C ASN A 83 -12.92 0.40 13.27
N TYR A 84 -12.34 1.31 12.50
CA TYR A 84 -11.21 1.06 11.63
C TYR A 84 -10.42 2.34 11.33
N ILE A 85 -9.20 2.14 10.89
CA ILE A 85 -8.38 3.08 10.12
C ILE A 85 -7.88 2.36 8.88
N LEU A 86 -7.77 3.06 7.77
CA LEU A 86 -7.27 2.47 6.54
C LEU A 86 -6.46 3.43 5.66
N ILE A 87 -5.54 2.84 4.92
CA ILE A 87 -4.87 3.44 3.77
C ILE A 87 -5.38 2.71 2.54
N GLY A 88 -5.92 3.45 1.58
CA GLY A 88 -6.52 2.89 0.40
C GLY A 88 -5.99 3.47 -0.91
N LEU A 89 -6.00 2.64 -1.94
CA LEU A 89 -5.71 3.01 -3.30
C LEU A 89 -7.04 3.02 -4.08
N ARG A 90 -7.41 4.18 -4.61
CA ARG A 90 -8.61 4.35 -5.44
C ARG A 90 -8.26 4.12 -6.90
N ASN A 91 -8.54 2.94 -7.39
CA ASN A 91 -8.20 2.57 -8.75
C ASN A 91 -9.17 3.12 -9.82
N ASP A 92 -10.23 3.79 -9.41
CA ASP A 92 -11.12 4.55 -10.30
C ASP A 92 -10.52 5.91 -10.71
N THR A 93 -9.77 6.54 -9.81
CA THR A 93 -9.18 7.87 -10.00
C THR A 93 -7.65 7.87 -9.96
N GLY A 94 -7.03 6.78 -9.56
CA GLY A 94 -5.58 6.68 -9.36
C GLY A 94 -5.08 7.42 -8.11
N ASN A 95 -5.95 7.70 -7.15
CA ASN A 95 -5.60 8.44 -5.94
C ASN A 95 -5.36 7.50 -4.75
N ILE A 96 -4.55 7.97 -3.81
CA ILE A 96 -4.44 7.40 -2.48
C ILE A 96 -5.45 8.11 -1.59
N TYR A 97 -6.08 7.37 -0.69
CA TYR A 97 -6.98 7.94 0.29
C TYR A 97 -6.74 7.36 1.69
N PHE A 98 -7.11 8.14 2.67
CA PHE A 98 -7.08 7.77 4.07
C PHE A 98 -8.50 7.88 4.60
N ASP A 99 -8.94 6.90 5.35
CA ASP A 99 -10.30 6.86 5.87
C ASP A 99 -10.31 6.16 7.23
N GLY A 100 -11.26 6.52 8.06
CA GLY A 100 -11.44 5.94 9.38
C GLY A 100 -12.87 6.10 9.84
N SER A 101 -13.29 5.28 10.77
CA SER A 101 -14.70 5.20 11.22
C SER A 101 -15.30 6.51 11.74
N SER A 102 -14.48 7.48 12.07
CA SER A 102 -14.93 8.77 12.62
C SER A 102 -14.11 9.97 12.18
N CYS A 103 -13.25 9.82 11.19
CA CYS A 103 -12.52 10.94 10.59
C CYS A 103 -13.01 11.21 9.16
N ASP A 104 -12.79 12.44 8.71
CA ASP A 104 -13.07 12.81 7.33
C ASP A 104 -12.13 12.08 6.38
N THR A 105 -12.69 11.53 5.29
CA THR A 105 -11.91 10.87 4.26
C THR A 105 -11.04 11.89 3.54
N VAL A 106 -9.73 11.70 3.57
CA VAL A 106 -8.77 12.50 2.83
C VAL A 106 -8.36 11.80 1.55
N ILE A 107 -8.61 12.43 0.40
CA ILE A 107 -8.26 11.93 -0.93
C ILE A 107 -7.13 12.78 -1.48
N THR A 108 -6.05 12.15 -1.91
CA THR A 108 -4.90 12.82 -2.53
C THR A 108 -5.07 12.91 -4.05
N ASN A 109 -4.44 13.88 -4.66
CA ASN A 109 -4.45 14.05 -6.13
C ASN A 109 -3.23 13.42 -6.81
N THR A 110 -2.74 12.30 -6.30
CA THR A 110 -1.51 11.67 -6.81
C THR A 110 -1.64 11.09 -8.21
N LYS A 111 -2.81 10.56 -8.57
CA LYS A 111 -3.12 9.93 -9.87
C LYS A 111 -2.11 8.86 -10.35
N ASN A 112 -1.32 8.30 -9.46
CA ASN A 112 -0.31 7.30 -9.80
C ASN A 112 -0.18 6.22 -8.72
N VAL A 113 -1.23 5.45 -8.53
CA VAL A 113 -1.24 4.32 -7.59
C VAL A 113 -0.38 3.13 -8.06
N ASN A 114 0.10 3.15 -9.30
CA ASN A 114 0.97 2.10 -9.84
C ASN A 114 2.43 2.28 -9.42
N SER A 115 2.82 3.48 -8.97
CA SER A 115 4.11 3.72 -8.34
C SER A 115 4.00 3.50 -6.84
N PHE A 116 5.08 3.05 -6.23
CA PHE A 116 5.15 2.93 -4.78
C PHE A 116 4.96 4.28 -4.10
N ALA A 117 4.15 4.28 -3.06
CA ALA A 117 3.87 5.44 -2.24
C ALA A 117 4.01 5.09 -0.76
N LYS A 118 4.74 5.92 -0.05
CA LYS A 118 4.93 5.82 1.40
C LYS A 118 3.84 6.62 2.08
N CYS A 119 2.94 5.92 2.73
CA CYS A 119 1.76 6.47 3.38
C CYS A 119 1.85 6.28 4.88
N ALA A 120 1.47 7.28 5.66
CA ALA A 120 1.28 7.13 7.10
C ALA A 120 -0.03 7.76 7.53
N PHE A 121 -0.78 7.02 8.35
CA PHE A 121 -2.01 7.45 8.98
C PHE A 121 -1.80 7.49 10.48
N LYS A 122 -1.61 8.69 11.03
CA LYS A 122 -1.55 8.94 12.47
C LYS A 122 -2.94 9.20 13.00
N TYR A 123 -3.29 8.55 14.12
CA TYR A 123 -4.53 8.76 14.83
C TYR A 123 -4.31 8.96 16.34
N GLU A 124 -4.98 9.93 16.90
CA GLU A 124 -5.13 10.26 18.31
C GLU A 124 -6.38 11.09 18.44
N LEU A 125 -7.06 11.08 19.59
CA LEU A 125 -8.29 11.86 19.79
C LEU A 125 -8.12 13.33 19.38
N ASN A 126 -8.92 13.79 18.41
CA ASN A 126 -8.88 15.13 17.83
C ASN A 126 -7.52 15.54 17.22
N ASN A 127 -6.68 14.58 16.85
CA ASN A 127 -5.35 14.83 16.30
C ASN A 127 -4.96 13.77 15.25
N PHE A 128 -5.71 13.72 14.17
CA PHE A 128 -5.42 12.84 13.03
C PHE A 128 -4.56 13.59 12.02
N SER A 129 -3.60 12.90 11.43
CA SER A 129 -2.84 13.44 10.32
C SER A 129 -2.47 12.37 9.30
N PHE A 130 -2.44 12.79 8.03
CA PHE A 130 -2.27 11.93 6.88
C PHE A 130 -1.04 12.38 6.10
N TRP A 131 -0.15 11.43 5.81
CA TRP A 131 1.15 11.70 5.22
C TRP A 131 1.37 10.87 3.98
N LEU A 132 1.94 11.48 2.96
CA LEU A 132 2.23 10.85 1.68
C LEU A 132 3.56 11.37 1.12
N ASN A 133 4.52 10.45 0.91
CA ASN A 133 5.81 10.74 0.27
C ASN A 133 6.53 11.97 0.88
N GLY A 134 6.55 12.08 2.20
CA GLY A 134 7.19 13.16 2.95
C GLY A 134 6.32 14.40 3.18
N PHE A 135 5.08 14.41 2.71
CA PHE A 135 4.20 15.57 2.86
C PHE A 135 2.97 15.25 3.71
N LYS A 136 2.62 16.18 4.60
CA LYS A 136 1.34 16.15 5.30
C LYS A 136 0.25 16.57 4.32
N VAL A 137 -0.64 15.64 3.97
CA VAL A 137 -1.69 15.83 2.96
C VAL A 137 -3.06 16.15 3.55
N GLY A 138 -3.22 15.97 4.85
CA GLY A 138 -4.45 16.31 5.54
C GLY A 138 -4.33 16.20 7.06
N VAL A 139 -5.30 16.77 7.75
CA VAL A 139 -5.50 16.67 9.20
C VAL A 139 -6.99 16.62 9.51
N ASP A 140 -7.35 15.97 10.62
CA ASP A 140 -8.66 16.09 11.24
C ASP A 140 -8.48 16.32 12.74
N THR A 141 -9.05 17.39 13.24
CA THR A 141 -8.94 17.83 14.64
C THR A 141 -10.23 17.62 15.44
N SER A 142 -11.18 16.88 14.88
CA SER A 142 -12.50 16.60 15.48
C SER A 142 -12.86 15.12 15.50
N ALA A 143 -11.98 14.27 14.99
CA ALA A 143 -12.22 12.83 14.90
C ALA A 143 -12.05 12.11 16.23
N SER A 144 -12.88 11.07 16.44
CA SER A 144 -12.76 10.14 17.55
C SER A 144 -11.86 8.95 17.15
N VAL A 145 -11.16 8.38 18.12
CA VAL A 145 -10.37 7.17 17.91
C VAL A 145 -11.28 5.94 17.74
N PRO A 146 -10.87 4.95 16.93
CA PRO A 146 -11.57 3.67 16.83
C PRO A 146 -11.41 2.86 18.14
N ILE A 147 -12.34 1.95 18.40
CA ILE A 147 -12.36 1.16 19.62
C ILE A 147 -12.29 -0.34 19.30
N GLY A 148 -11.47 -1.07 20.04
CA GLY A 148 -11.35 -2.53 19.97
C GLY A 148 -10.52 -3.02 18.77
N LEU A 149 -9.57 -2.21 18.31
CA LEU A 149 -8.66 -2.60 17.25
C LEU A 149 -7.93 -3.90 17.60
N ASN A 150 -8.03 -4.90 16.76
CA ASN A 150 -7.45 -6.22 17.03
C ASN A 150 -6.96 -7.00 15.81
N LYS A 151 -7.09 -6.43 14.61
CA LYS A 151 -6.65 -7.12 13.38
C LYS A 151 -6.22 -6.14 12.30
N LEU A 152 -5.15 -6.52 11.60
CA LEU A 152 -4.69 -5.90 10.37
C LEU A 152 -5.09 -6.82 9.21
N ASP A 153 -5.73 -6.23 8.22
CA ASP A 153 -6.19 -6.91 7.01
C ASP A 153 -5.66 -6.21 5.75
N PHE A 154 -5.33 -7.00 4.74
CA PHE A 154 -5.19 -6.54 3.35
C PHE A 154 -6.58 -6.49 2.70
N GLY A 155 -7.36 -5.53 3.11
CA GLY A 155 -8.77 -5.31 2.81
C GLY A 155 -9.43 -4.58 3.96
N ILE A 156 -10.74 -4.61 4.00
CA ILE A 156 -11.54 -4.25 5.17
C ILE A 156 -12.69 -5.24 5.32
N VAL A 157 -12.72 -5.96 6.43
CA VAL A 157 -13.81 -6.91 6.75
C VAL A 157 -14.14 -7.84 5.56
N GLY A 158 -13.09 -8.36 4.89
CA GLY A 158 -13.21 -9.30 3.76
C GLY A 158 -13.64 -8.69 2.42
N VAL A 159 -13.73 -7.37 2.32
CA VAL A 159 -14.01 -6.67 1.05
C VAL A 159 -12.86 -5.73 0.68
N ASN A 160 -12.86 -5.28 -0.58
CA ASN A 160 -11.85 -4.37 -1.12
C ASN A 160 -10.41 -4.89 -0.92
N ASN A 161 -10.22 -6.19 -1.15
CA ASN A 161 -8.95 -6.87 -0.94
C ASN A 161 -7.82 -6.16 -1.68
N PHE A 162 -6.68 -6.05 -1.02
CA PHE A 162 -5.50 -5.44 -1.59
C PHE A 162 -4.95 -6.32 -2.72
N TYR A 163 -4.84 -5.74 -3.90
CA TYR A 163 -4.21 -6.35 -5.07
C TYR A 163 -3.12 -5.40 -5.60
N GLY A 164 -1.90 -5.64 -5.16
CA GLY A 164 -0.77 -4.76 -5.45
C GLY A 164 0.52 -5.29 -4.86
N ASN A 165 1.53 -4.44 -4.83
CA ASN A 165 2.81 -4.72 -4.18
C ASN A 165 2.90 -3.96 -2.86
N THR A 166 3.51 -4.59 -1.88
CA THR A 166 3.84 -3.99 -0.59
C THR A 166 5.31 -4.21 -0.31
N LYS A 167 6.06 -3.13 -0.08
CA LYS A 167 7.45 -3.20 0.37
C LYS A 167 7.55 -3.29 1.88
N GLU A 168 6.70 -2.54 2.55
CA GLU A 168 6.71 -2.44 4.01
C GLU A 168 5.33 -2.09 4.54
N ILE A 169 4.95 -2.71 5.67
CA ILE A 169 3.85 -2.28 6.51
C ILE A 169 4.41 -2.18 7.92
N GLY A 170 4.12 -1.07 8.58
CA GLY A 170 4.49 -0.82 9.96
C GLY A 170 3.32 -0.33 10.77
N TYR A 171 3.31 -0.69 12.03
CA TYR A 171 2.42 -0.11 13.02
C TYR A 171 3.25 0.36 14.22
N TYR A 172 2.93 1.56 14.68
CA TYR A 172 3.51 2.16 15.89
C TYR A 172 2.36 2.42 16.85
N ASP A 173 2.47 1.91 18.05
CA ASP A 173 1.48 2.08 19.13
C ASP A 173 1.60 3.41 19.88
N GLU A 174 2.63 4.19 19.51
CA GLU A 174 2.89 5.54 20.00
C GLU A 174 2.72 6.57 18.88
N ILE A 175 2.54 7.84 19.29
CA ILE A 175 2.49 8.97 18.36
C ILE A 175 3.89 9.28 17.86
N LEU A 176 4.04 9.37 16.55
CA LEU A 176 5.20 9.96 15.91
C LEU A 176 4.99 11.47 15.72
N THR A 177 6.06 12.23 15.91
CA THR A 177 6.10 13.67 15.62
C THR A 177 5.99 13.92 14.10
N ASP A 178 5.63 15.13 13.72
CA ASP A 178 5.57 15.52 12.31
C ASP A 178 6.92 15.30 11.58
N ALA A 179 8.05 15.59 12.24
CA ALA A 179 9.38 15.37 11.67
C ALA A 179 9.71 13.88 11.47
N GLU A 180 9.24 13.02 12.37
CA GLU A 180 9.39 11.56 12.24
C GLU A 180 8.48 11.01 11.14
N LEU A 181 7.25 11.50 11.01
CA LEU A 181 6.31 11.12 9.96
C LEU A 181 6.79 11.58 8.58
N GLU A 182 7.31 12.80 8.48
CA GLU A 182 7.96 13.28 7.26
C GLU A 182 9.12 12.37 6.87
N LYS A 183 10.02 12.06 7.81
CA LYS A 183 11.16 11.18 7.58
C LYS A 183 10.75 9.75 7.22
N LEU A 184 9.74 9.19 7.89
CA LEU A 184 9.22 7.84 7.67
C LEU A 184 8.66 7.71 6.24
N THR A 185 7.94 8.73 5.78
CA THR A 185 7.26 8.72 4.47
C THR A 185 8.10 9.29 3.33
N SER A 186 9.26 9.90 3.62
CA SER A 186 10.14 10.46 2.57
C SER A 186 10.87 9.38 1.79
N TYR A 187 11.26 9.71 0.57
CA TYR A 187 12.20 8.90 -0.22
C TYR A 187 13.58 8.93 0.44
N ARG A 188 14.25 7.78 0.52
CA ARG A 188 15.56 7.63 1.16
C ARG A 188 16.69 8.26 0.35
N SER A 189 16.48 8.46 -0.96
CA SER A 189 17.45 9.08 -1.86
C SER A 189 16.79 9.66 -3.11
N LEU A 190 17.52 10.53 -3.82
CA LEU A 190 17.09 11.05 -5.11
C LEU A 190 16.89 9.91 -6.13
N ASN A 191 17.76 8.89 -6.11
CA ASN A 191 17.64 7.74 -7.00
C ASN A 191 16.37 6.93 -6.72
N GLU A 192 16.00 6.73 -5.45
CA GLU A 192 14.74 6.09 -5.08
C GLU A 192 13.57 6.90 -5.63
N MET A 193 13.54 8.21 -5.40
CA MET A 193 12.49 9.11 -5.88
C MET A 193 12.36 9.08 -7.41
N VAL A 194 13.47 9.17 -8.14
CA VAL A 194 13.50 9.13 -9.62
C VAL A 194 12.96 7.80 -10.13
N THR A 195 13.35 6.69 -9.49
CA THR A 195 12.91 5.34 -9.86
C THR A 195 11.41 5.15 -9.62
N GLU A 196 10.94 5.49 -8.43
CA GLU A 196 9.54 5.27 -8.03
C GLU A 196 8.56 6.19 -8.78
N LEU A 197 8.97 7.41 -9.07
CA LEU A 197 8.16 8.36 -9.83
C LEU A 197 8.33 8.20 -11.35
N ASN A 198 9.14 7.25 -11.79
CA ASN A 198 9.47 7.03 -13.21
C ASN A 198 9.94 8.32 -13.92
N LEU A 199 10.71 9.13 -13.22
CA LEU A 199 11.28 10.34 -13.75
C LEU A 199 12.50 9.98 -14.60
N ASN A 200 12.53 10.41 -15.86
CA ASN A 200 13.74 10.31 -16.66
C ASN A 200 14.80 11.21 -16.04
N ALA A 201 15.96 10.66 -15.69
CA ALA A 201 17.10 11.47 -15.33
C ALA A 201 17.44 12.39 -16.52
N LEU A 202 17.42 13.69 -16.26
CA LEU A 202 17.84 14.70 -17.22
C LEU A 202 19.36 14.63 -17.42
#